data_62573a98ea063e83105d32f23e356677
#
_entry.id   62573a98ea063e83105d32f23e356677
#
_cell.length_a   1.000
_cell.length_b   1.000
_cell.length_c   1.000
_cell.angle_alpha   90.00
_cell.angle_beta   90.00
_cell.angle_gamma   90.00
#
_symmetry.space_group_name_H-M   'P 1'
#
loop_
_entity.id
_entity.type
_entity.pdbx_description
1 polymer ?
#
loop_
_entity_poly.entity_id
_entity_poly.type
_entity_poly.pdbx_seq_one_letter_code
_entity_poly.pdbx_strand_id
1 'polypeptide(L)'
;MRRSGSTRHGGRTHRLPAAGLACVAVLAAPAAPAAAGAAAPPAAGAHWAEKDSGTPQVRFRGLAAVDRRTAWLAGTGGTVLRTTDGGTSWRNVSPPGAAGLQFRDVEAFDGRRAVVLAIGEGEASRIYRTEDGGSTWAESFRNTDPRAFYDCLTFFDRRRGLAMSDPVDGRFRILSTGDGGRSWRVLPSAGMPPALDGEAGFAASGQCLVTAGPKDVWLATGGAARARVLHSADRGLTWTAADTPVPAGDPAKGVFALAFRDRAHGLAVGGDYRPDQSSPRAAAVTADGGRTWRPAATAPSAYRSGAAWLPHSRTTALAVGPTGTDVTTDGGRRWRTVGTGSYDTVACAPDLSCWAAGEKGRVARLER
;
A
#
# COMPACT_ATOMS: atom_id res chain seq x y z
N MET A 1 -62.24 -50.27 -6.65
CA MET A 1 -62.74 -51.61 -6.85
C MET A 1 -61.61 -52.60 -6.81
N ARG A 2 -61.77 -53.58 -5.88
CA ARG A 2 -61.21 -54.93 -5.82
C ARG A 2 -59.69 -55.08 -5.94
N ARG A 3 -59.03 -55.43 -4.81
CA ARG A 3 -58.80 -56.75 -4.13
C ARG A 3 -57.88 -57.66 -4.97
N SER A 4 -56.83 -58.13 -4.48
CA SER A 4 -56.35 -59.13 -3.51
C SER A 4 -55.44 -60.06 -4.32
N GLY A 5 -54.43 -60.65 -3.83
CA GLY A 5 -54.18 -61.52 -2.75
C GLY A 5 -52.76 -62.07 -2.74
N SER A 6 -52.37 -62.28 -1.58
CA SER A 6 -51.54 -63.26 -0.90
C SER A 6 -51.19 -64.56 -1.63
N THR A 7 -49.94 -65.00 -1.51
CA THR A 7 -49.66 -66.37 -0.97
C THR A 7 -48.17 -66.44 -0.51
N ARG A 8 -48.04 -67.03 0.68
CA ARG A 8 -46.78 -67.40 1.34
C ARG A 8 -46.30 -68.78 0.75
N HIS A 9 -44.98 -68.94 0.71
CA HIS A 9 -44.38 -70.23 1.00
C HIS A 9 -42.95 -70.02 1.50
N GLY A 10 -42.58 -70.51 2.52
CA GLY A 10 -41.69 -70.96 3.44
C GLY A 10 -40.69 -72.00 2.96
N GLY A 11 -39.47 -71.90 3.38
CA GLY A 11 -38.37 -72.81 3.10
C GLY A 11 -37.20 -72.54 4.02
N ARG A 12 -36.90 -73.57 4.79
CA ARG A 12 -35.99 -73.61 5.95
C ARG A 12 -34.52 -73.48 5.62
N THR A 13 -33.83 -72.68 6.41
CA THR A 13 -32.54 -72.82 7.17
C THR A 13 -31.45 -73.74 6.62
N HIS A 14 -30.26 -73.15 6.41
CA HIS A 14 -28.99 -73.74 6.85
C HIS A 14 -28.04 -72.61 7.29
N ARG A 15 -27.61 -72.64 8.56
CA ARG A 15 -26.58 -71.85 9.13
C ARG A 15 -25.20 -72.44 8.84
N LEU A 16 -24.26 -71.64 8.37
CA LEU A 16 -22.82 -71.88 8.48
C LEU A 16 -22.14 -70.63 9.11
N PRO A 17 -21.11 -70.82 9.90
CA PRO A 17 -20.56 -69.72 10.72
C PRO A 17 -19.67 -68.75 9.93
N ALA A 18 -19.87 -67.51 10.14
CA ALA A 18 -19.04 -66.45 9.60
C ALA A 18 -17.75 -66.33 10.40
N ALA A 19 -16.59 -66.50 9.76
CA ALA A 19 -15.30 -66.15 10.28
C ALA A 19 -15.15 -64.62 10.18
N GLY A 20 -15.00 -63.95 11.31
CA GLY A 20 -14.80 -62.53 11.40
C GLY A 20 -13.39 -62.12 10.94
N LEU A 21 -13.28 -61.42 9.83
CA LEU A 21 -12.10 -60.59 9.50
C LEU A 21 -12.25 -59.21 10.18
N ALA A 22 -11.45 -58.98 11.19
CA ALA A 22 -11.31 -57.64 11.77
C ALA A 22 -10.47 -56.75 10.84
N CYS A 23 -11.12 -55.89 10.07
CA CYS A 23 -10.45 -54.80 9.38
C CYS A 23 -10.05 -53.73 10.42
N VAL A 24 -8.75 -53.63 10.72
CA VAL A 24 -8.19 -52.50 11.45
C VAL A 24 -8.15 -51.31 10.49
N ALA A 25 -9.08 -50.39 10.65
CA ALA A 25 -9.04 -49.10 9.96
C ALA A 25 -7.97 -48.23 10.64
N VAL A 26 -6.81 -48.05 9.98
CA VAL A 26 -5.83 -47.06 10.37
C VAL A 26 -6.38 -45.69 9.94
N LEU A 27 -6.91 -44.96 10.91
CA LEU A 27 -7.27 -43.56 10.73
C LEU A 27 -5.98 -42.74 10.60
N ALA A 28 -5.62 -42.37 9.36
CA ALA A 28 -4.61 -41.40 9.09
C ALA A 28 -5.13 -40.02 9.56
N ALA A 29 -4.55 -39.47 10.61
CA ALA A 29 -4.82 -38.10 11.04
C ALA A 29 -4.37 -37.12 9.93
N PRO A 30 -5.18 -36.12 9.59
CA PRO A 30 -4.74 -35.10 8.64
C PRO A 30 -3.54 -34.33 9.25
N ALA A 31 -2.44 -34.25 8.49
CA ALA A 31 -1.30 -33.43 8.85
C ALA A 31 -1.76 -31.98 8.96
N ALA A 32 -1.56 -31.35 10.12
CA ALA A 32 -1.81 -29.93 10.30
C ALA A 32 -0.93 -29.15 9.31
N PRO A 33 -1.46 -28.08 8.65
CA PRO A 33 -0.65 -27.23 7.80
C PRO A 33 0.45 -26.62 8.65
N ALA A 34 1.69 -26.71 8.18
CA ALA A 34 2.85 -26.05 8.80
C ALA A 34 2.54 -24.57 8.96
N ALA A 35 2.56 -24.08 10.19
CA ALA A 35 2.42 -22.66 10.48
C ALA A 35 3.51 -21.91 9.71
N ALA A 36 3.11 -21.02 8.79
CA ALA A 36 4.02 -20.11 8.12
C ALA A 36 4.75 -19.32 9.23
N GLY A 37 6.06 -19.53 9.33
CA GLY A 37 6.88 -18.91 10.36
C GLY A 37 6.70 -17.39 10.33
N ALA A 38 6.29 -16.80 11.44
CA ALA A 38 6.24 -15.35 11.60
C ALA A 38 7.65 -14.80 11.33
N ALA A 39 7.75 -13.82 10.40
CA ALA A 39 9.02 -13.15 10.18
C ALA A 39 9.51 -12.56 11.50
N ALA A 40 10.74 -12.88 11.86
CA ALA A 40 11.36 -12.34 13.07
C ALA A 40 11.39 -10.80 12.98
N PRO A 41 11.21 -10.10 14.12
CA PRO A 41 11.38 -8.64 14.16
C PRO A 41 12.77 -8.27 13.62
N PRO A 42 12.95 -7.04 13.08
CA PRO A 42 14.27 -6.61 12.66
C PRO A 42 15.25 -6.90 13.79
N ALA A 43 16.30 -7.67 13.49
CA ALA A 43 17.27 -8.08 14.48
C ALA A 43 17.85 -6.85 15.19
N ALA A 44 18.23 -7.00 16.46
CA ALA A 44 19.07 -6.00 17.11
C ALA A 44 20.30 -5.79 16.21
N GLY A 45 20.43 -4.59 15.58
CA GLY A 45 21.45 -4.31 14.58
C GLY A 45 20.93 -3.93 13.19
N ALA A 46 19.63 -4.06 12.90
CA ALA A 46 19.08 -3.60 11.62
C ALA A 46 19.26 -2.07 11.49
N HIS A 47 19.85 -1.63 10.40
CA HIS A 47 20.13 -0.21 10.11
C HIS A 47 19.91 0.10 8.64
N TRP A 48 19.70 1.36 8.34
CA TRP A 48 19.66 1.85 6.97
C TRP A 48 21.06 2.00 6.40
N ALA A 49 21.42 1.15 5.42
CA ALA A 49 22.64 1.30 4.64
C ALA A 49 22.38 2.26 3.48
N GLU A 50 22.95 3.46 3.55
CA GLU A 50 22.79 4.47 2.52
C GLU A 50 23.40 4.02 1.19
N LYS A 51 22.74 4.42 0.10
CA LYS A 51 23.14 4.17 -1.28
C LYS A 51 23.23 5.52 -2.00
N ASP A 52 24.32 5.71 -2.72
CA ASP A 52 24.48 6.95 -3.51
C ASP A 52 23.60 6.90 -4.77
N SER A 53 22.63 7.79 -4.84
CA SER A 53 21.78 7.94 -6.03
C SER A 53 22.42 8.76 -7.14
N GLY A 54 23.52 9.45 -6.89
CA GLY A 54 24.16 10.40 -7.81
C GLY A 54 23.33 11.67 -8.07
N THR A 55 22.27 11.94 -7.28
CA THR A 55 21.33 13.06 -7.54
C THR A 55 21.02 13.86 -6.27
N PRO A 56 22.01 14.56 -5.65
CA PRO A 56 21.85 15.22 -4.35
C PRO A 56 20.81 16.36 -4.34
N GLN A 57 20.39 16.86 -5.49
CA GLN A 57 19.39 17.92 -5.62
C GLN A 57 17.96 17.38 -5.66
N VAL A 58 17.75 16.06 -5.81
CA VAL A 58 16.43 15.46 -5.98
C VAL A 58 15.84 15.09 -4.62
N ARG A 59 14.55 15.35 -4.45
CA ARG A 59 13.76 14.79 -3.36
C ARG A 59 12.88 13.66 -3.91
N PHE A 60 13.14 12.44 -3.43
CA PHE A 60 12.37 11.25 -3.81
C PHE A 60 11.20 11.03 -2.86
N ARG A 61 10.00 10.92 -3.42
CA ARG A 61 8.77 10.59 -2.68
C ARG A 61 8.06 9.37 -3.23
N GLY A 62 8.24 9.05 -4.52
CA GLY A 62 7.83 7.77 -5.09
C GLY A 62 8.93 6.73 -4.95
N LEU A 63 8.57 5.54 -4.46
CA LEU A 63 9.49 4.41 -4.28
C LEU A 63 8.74 3.09 -4.52
N ALA A 64 9.22 2.29 -5.46
CA ALA A 64 8.78 0.91 -5.65
C ALA A 64 9.93 -0.06 -5.42
N ALA A 65 9.83 -0.86 -4.37
CA ALA A 65 10.75 -1.95 -4.06
C ALA A 65 10.25 -3.23 -4.76
N VAL A 66 10.96 -3.69 -5.79
CA VAL A 66 10.62 -4.93 -6.50
C VAL A 66 11.23 -6.14 -5.80
N ASP A 67 12.52 -6.05 -5.47
CA ASP A 67 13.29 -7.04 -4.74
C ASP A 67 14.58 -6.39 -4.16
N ARG A 68 15.47 -7.20 -3.56
CA ARG A 68 16.74 -6.71 -2.99
C ARG A 68 17.71 -6.13 -4.02
N ARG A 69 17.50 -6.38 -5.31
CA ARG A 69 18.36 -5.87 -6.40
C ARG A 69 17.70 -4.75 -7.17
N THR A 70 16.38 -4.75 -7.25
CA THR A 70 15.61 -3.90 -8.15
C THR A 70 14.71 -2.96 -7.36
N ALA A 71 14.92 -1.67 -7.56
CA ALA A 71 14.06 -0.61 -7.04
C ALA A 71 13.94 0.53 -8.05
N TRP A 72 12.82 1.26 -7.96
CA TRP A 72 12.54 2.46 -8.73
C TRP A 72 12.28 3.63 -7.80
N LEU A 73 12.76 4.80 -8.19
CA LEU A 73 12.57 6.06 -7.49
C LEU A 73 11.95 7.08 -8.41
N ALA A 74 11.05 7.91 -7.87
CA ALA A 74 10.44 9.02 -8.58
C ALA A 74 10.51 10.29 -7.70
N GLY A 75 10.90 11.41 -8.29
CA GLY A 75 11.22 12.62 -7.52
C GLY A 75 11.05 13.92 -8.27
N THR A 76 11.56 14.97 -7.65
CA THR A 76 11.51 16.33 -8.17
C THR A 76 12.28 16.48 -9.48
N GLY A 77 11.96 17.51 -10.28
CA GLY A 77 12.63 17.79 -11.54
C GLY A 77 12.42 16.71 -12.60
N GLY A 78 11.28 16.03 -12.57
CA GLY A 78 10.95 14.96 -13.53
C GLY A 78 11.84 13.73 -13.43
N THR A 79 12.53 13.54 -12.29
CA THR A 79 13.54 12.49 -12.14
C THR A 79 12.92 11.14 -11.86
N VAL A 80 13.31 10.12 -12.64
CA VAL A 80 13.05 8.71 -12.36
C VAL A 80 14.36 7.94 -12.41
N LEU A 81 14.70 7.25 -11.31
CA LEU A 81 15.88 6.39 -11.25
C LEU A 81 15.48 4.93 -11.11
N ARG A 82 16.32 4.03 -11.62
CA ARG A 82 16.18 2.59 -11.45
C ARG A 82 17.52 1.98 -11.11
N THR A 83 17.53 1.06 -10.13
CA THR A 83 18.62 0.12 -9.87
C THR A 83 18.21 -1.31 -10.21
N THR A 84 19.17 -2.16 -10.58
CA THR A 84 19.02 -3.62 -10.76
C THR A 84 20.18 -4.39 -10.11
N ASP A 85 21.00 -3.71 -9.32
CA ASP A 85 22.18 -4.25 -8.65
C ASP A 85 22.22 -3.99 -7.14
N GLY A 86 21.05 -3.70 -6.56
CA GLY A 86 20.90 -3.50 -5.10
C GLY A 86 21.32 -2.10 -4.64
N GLY A 87 21.25 -1.11 -5.54
CA GLY A 87 21.61 0.27 -5.27
C GLY A 87 23.10 0.55 -5.34
N THR A 88 23.90 -0.38 -5.90
CA THR A 88 25.31 -0.13 -6.21
C THR A 88 25.45 0.92 -7.30
N SER A 89 24.54 0.90 -8.27
CA SER A 89 24.38 1.95 -9.27
C SER A 89 22.91 2.30 -9.53
N TRP A 90 22.69 3.54 -9.96
CA TRP A 90 21.38 4.03 -10.34
C TRP A 90 21.42 4.60 -11.76
N ARG A 91 20.54 4.11 -12.60
CA ARG A 91 20.37 4.62 -13.95
C ARG A 91 19.25 5.66 -13.95
N ASN A 92 19.55 6.85 -14.50
CA ASN A 92 18.49 7.81 -14.81
C ASN A 92 17.70 7.30 -16.02
N VAL A 93 16.41 7.11 -15.81
CA VAL A 93 15.46 6.57 -16.80
C VAL A 93 14.23 7.48 -16.90
N SER A 94 14.39 8.76 -16.66
CA SER A 94 13.32 9.76 -16.67
C SER A 94 12.63 9.85 -18.03
N PRO A 95 11.30 10.07 -18.07
CA PRO A 95 10.59 10.34 -19.32
C PRO A 95 11.15 11.58 -20.03
N PRO A 96 11.36 11.55 -21.35
CA PRO A 96 11.76 12.74 -22.09
C PRO A 96 10.77 13.90 -21.91
N GLY A 97 11.29 15.12 -21.74
CA GLY A 97 10.47 16.33 -21.59
C GLY A 97 9.81 16.49 -20.22
N ALA A 98 10.12 15.63 -19.24
CA ALA A 98 9.52 15.68 -17.91
C ALA A 98 10.22 16.61 -16.91
N ALA A 99 11.29 17.33 -17.29
CA ALA A 99 12.15 18.09 -16.36
C ALA A 99 11.41 19.13 -15.46
N GLY A 100 10.25 19.63 -15.91
CA GLY A 100 9.40 20.54 -15.11
C GLY A 100 8.41 19.85 -14.19
N LEU A 101 8.31 18.53 -14.23
CA LEU A 101 7.32 17.77 -13.50
C LEU A 101 7.80 17.38 -12.10
N GLN A 102 6.83 17.09 -11.23
CA GLN A 102 7.06 16.63 -9.86
C GLN A 102 6.51 15.19 -9.73
N PHE A 103 7.37 14.19 -9.93
CA PHE A 103 6.96 12.82 -9.69
C PHE A 103 6.89 12.54 -8.19
N ARG A 104 5.74 12.00 -7.75
CA ARG A 104 5.47 11.71 -6.34
C ARG A 104 5.10 10.26 -6.07
N ASP A 105 4.83 9.52 -7.14
CA ASP A 105 4.46 8.12 -7.00
C ASP A 105 5.04 7.29 -8.15
N VAL A 106 5.38 6.04 -7.84
CA VAL A 106 5.84 5.04 -8.79
C VAL A 106 5.39 3.65 -8.36
N GLU A 107 4.72 2.95 -9.26
CA GLU A 107 4.40 1.55 -9.12
C GLU A 107 5.20 0.73 -10.14
N ALA A 108 5.96 -0.25 -9.67
CA ALA A 108 6.77 -1.10 -10.53
C ALA A 108 6.37 -2.57 -10.37
N PHE A 109 6.14 -3.23 -11.49
CA PHE A 109 5.76 -4.65 -11.52
C PHE A 109 6.97 -5.57 -11.62
N ASP A 110 8.09 -5.01 -12.07
CA ASP A 110 9.40 -5.66 -12.22
C ASP A 110 10.47 -4.64 -12.66
N GLY A 111 11.65 -5.10 -13.04
CA GLY A 111 12.74 -4.25 -13.52
C GLY A 111 12.49 -3.62 -14.91
N ARG A 112 11.40 -3.94 -15.60
CA ARG A 112 11.10 -3.43 -16.96
C ARG A 112 9.83 -2.57 -17.01
N ARG A 113 8.82 -2.89 -16.19
CA ARG A 113 7.50 -2.27 -16.26
C ARG A 113 7.24 -1.44 -15.03
N ALA A 114 6.99 -0.17 -15.25
CA ALA A 114 6.64 0.80 -14.21
C ALA A 114 5.65 1.84 -14.72
N VAL A 115 4.93 2.42 -13.78
CA VAL A 115 4.01 3.55 -13.98
C VAL A 115 4.40 4.62 -12.98
N VAL A 116 4.53 5.88 -13.42
CA VAL A 116 4.87 7.02 -12.56
C VAL A 116 3.80 8.10 -12.68
N LEU A 117 3.49 8.73 -11.55
CA LEU A 117 2.54 9.85 -11.45
C LEU A 117 3.30 11.15 -11.17
N ALA A 118 3.12 12.13 -12.03
CA ALA A 118 3.45 13.53 -11.77
C ALA A 118 2.23 14.24 -11.17
N ILE A 119 2.46 14.97 -10.09
CA ILE A 119 1.46 15.79 -9.44
C ILE A 119 1.46 17.21 -10.00
N GLY A 120 0.40 17.96 -9.74
CA GLY A 120 0.26 19.37 -10.04
C GLY A 120 -1.13 19.71 -10.54
N GLU A 121 -1.42 20.99 -10.64
CA GLU A 121 -2.69 21.49 -11.15
C GLU A 121 -2.80 21.25 -12.66
N GLY A 122 -4.01 20.98 -13.12
CA GLY A 122 -4.30 20.81 -14.54
C GLY A 122 -3.36 19.84 -15.23
N GLU A 123 -2.77 20.23 -16.35
CA GLU A 123 -1.91 19.39 -17.17
C GLU A 123 -0.56 19.00 -16.52
N ALA A 124 -0.20 19.53 -15.35
CA ALA A 124 0.97 19.06 -14.62
C ALA A 124 0.73 17.65 -14.00
N SER A 125 -0.52 17.30 -13.68
CA SER A 125 -0.89 15.94 -13.29
C SER A 125 -0.88 15.02 -14.51
N ARG A 126 0.10 14.10 -14.58
CA ARG A 126 0.31 13.18 -15.71
C ARG A 126 0.72 11.80 -15.23
N ILE A 127 0.37 10.80 -16.00
CA ILE A 127 0.85 9.43 -15.78
C ILE A 127 1.66 8.97 -16.99
N TYR A 128 2.85 8.46 -16.72
CA TYR A 128 3.72 7.84 -17.71
C TYR A 128 3.89 6.36 -17.42
N ARG A 129 4.08 5.58 -18.47
CA ARG A 129 4.28 4.13 -18.39
C ARG A 129 5.45 3.68 -19.25
N THR A 130 6.24 2.75 -18.73
CA THR A 130 7.31 2.06 -19.47
C THR A 130 7.11 0.54 -19.44
N GLU A 131 7.61 -0.15 -20.48
CA GLU A 131 7.66 -1.62 -20.58
C GLU A 131 9.07 -2.17 -20.82
N ASP A 132 10.06 -1.28 -20.95
CA ASP A 132 11.44 -1.61 -21.35
C ASP A 132 12.49 -1.10 -20.35
N GLY A 133 12.06 -0.85 -19.10
CA GLY A 133 12.95 -0.42 -18.03
C GLY A 133 13.29 1.07 -18.09
N GLY A 134 12.37 1.87 -18.66
CA GLY A 134 12.53 3.31 -18.78
C GLY A 134 13.40 3.73 -19.98
N SER A 135 13.66 2.82 -20.93
CA SER A 135 14.30 3.20 -22.19
C SER A 135 13.36 4.02 -23.06
N THR A 136 12.07 3.68 -23.02
CA THR A 136 10.99 4.48 -23.61
C THR A 136 9.83 4.65 -22.63
N TRP A 137 9.09 5.74 -22.79
CA TRP A 137 7.91 6.06 -21.98
C TRP A 137 6.76 6.51 -22.89
N ALA A 138 5.56 6.05 -22.54
CA ALA A 138 4.32 6.55 -23.09
C ALA A 138 3.62 7.41 -22.02
N GLU A 139 3.23 8.63 -22.36
CA GLU A 139 2.28 9.41 -21.57
C GLU A 139 0.91 8.75 -21.75
N SER A 140 0.40 8.12 -20.70
CA SER A 140 -0.84 7.34 -20.72
C SER A 140 -2.04 8.09 -20.16
N PHE A 141 -1.79 9.19 -19.46
CA PHE A 141 -2.82 10.11 -18.98
C PHE A 141 -2.24 11.52 -18.86
N ARG A 142 -3.04 12.51 -19.26
CA ARG A 142 -2.84 13.93 -19.00
C ARG A 142 -4.15 14.51 -18.47
N ASN A 143 -4.08 15.13 -17.31
CA ASN A 143 -5.24 15.82 -16.76
C ASN A 143 -5.59 17.05 -17.58
N THR A 144 -6.85 17.21 -17.92
CA THR A 144 -7.38 18.37 -18.65
C THR A 144 -8.33 19.23 -17.82
N ASP A 145 -8.68 18.80 -16.61
CA ASP A 145 -9.51 19.59 -15.69
C ASP A 145 -8.59 20.42 -14.77
N PRO A 146 -8.56 21.75 -14.88
CA PRO A 146 -7.66 22.59 -14.08
C PRO A 146 -7.94 22.52 -12.57
N ARG A 147 -9.09 21.99 -12.14
CA ARG A 147 -9.46 21.85 -10.72
C ARG A 147 -8.98 20.54 -10.11
N ALA A 148 -8.53 19.59 -10.92
CA ALA A 148 -8.07 18.30 -10.43
C ALA A 148 -6.56 18.31 -10.20
N PHE A 149 -6.14 17.76 -9.07
CA PHE A 149 -4.77 17.57 -8.66
C PHE A 149 -4.59 16.11 -8.22
N TYR A 150 -3.88 15.30 -9.02
CA TYR A 150 -3.72 13.88 -8.73
C TYR A 150 -2.51 13.63 -7.83
N ASP A 151 -2.71 12.93 -6.71
CA ASP A 151 -1.75 12.77 -5.61
C ASP A 151 -1.04 11.43 -5.58
N CYS A 152 -1.80 10.34 -5.73
CA CYS A 152 -1.30 8.98 -5.57
C CYS A 152 -1.93 8.04 -6.59
N LEU A 153 -1.20 6.94 -6.90
CA LEU A 153 -1.72 5.82 -7.68
C LEU A 153 -1.37 4.48 -7.00
N THR A 154 -2.13 3.45 -7.29
CA THR A 154 -1.87 2.11 -6.78
C THR A 154 -2.46 1.05 -7.71
N PHE A 155 -1.97 -0.20 -7.62
CA PHE A 155 -2.44 -1.31 -8.42
C PHE A 155 -2.89 -2.48 -7.56
N PHE A 156 -4.03 -3.10 -7.91
CA PHE A 156 -4.50 -4.37 -7.35
C PHE A 156 -3.72 -5.56 -7.90
N ASP A 157 -3.31 -5.44 -9.15
CA ASP A 157 -2.54 -6.42 -9.91
C ASP A 157 -1.87 -5.73 -11.12
N ARG A 158 -1.16 -6.49 -11.94
CA ARG A 158 -0.43 -5.96 -13.11
C ARG A 158 -1.31 -5.29 -14.19
N ARG A 159 -2.63 -5.38 -14.08
CA ARG A 159 -3.58 -4.83 -15.06
C ARG A 159 -4.47 -3.73 -14.48
N ARG A 160 -4.91 -3.88 -13.24
CA ARG A 160 -5.94 -3.04 -12.62
C ARG A 160 -5.34 -2.13 -11.58
N GLY A 161 -5.53 -0.84 -11.78
CA GLY A 161 -5.04 0.19 -10.87
C GLY A 161 -6.00 1.37 -10.78
N LEU A 162 -5.75 2.20 -9.80
CA LEU A 162 -6.45 3.46 -9.55
C LEU A 162 -5.44 4.59 -9.34
N ALA A 163 -5.86 5.81 -9.63
CA ALA A 163 -5.22 7.03 -9.15
C ALA A 163 -6.29 7.96 -8.57
N MET A 164 -5.93 8.72 -7.56
CA MET A 164 -6.85 9.63 -6.89
C MET A 164 -6.41 11.09 -7.05
N SER A 165 -7.38 11.97 -7.15
CA SER A 165 -7.21 13.42 -7.13
C SER A 165 -7.96 13.99 -5.95
N ASP A 166 -7.49 15.13 -5.48
CA ASP A 166 -8.24 16.03 -4.60
C ASP A 166 -9.67 16.24 -5.07
N PRO A 167 -10.57 16.69 -4.18
CA PRO A 167 -11.97 16.83 -4.49
C PRO A 167 -12.24 17.79 -5.66
N VAL A 168 -13.01 17.32 -6.62
CA VAL A 168 -13.62 18.14 -7.68
C VAL A 168 -15.13 18.02 -7.53
N ASP A 169 -15.79 19.17 -7.50
CA ASP A 169 -17.25 19.26 -7.24
C ASP A 169 -17.64 18.59 -5.89
N GLY A 170 -16.79 18.77 -4.86
CA GLY A 170 -17.01 18.28 -3.50
C GLY A 170 -16.81 16.77 -3.31
N ARG A 171 -16.15 16.07 -4.23
CA ARG A 171 -15.85 14.63 -4.12
C ARG A 171 -14.46 14.31 -4.66
N PHE A 172 -13.75 13.39 -4.00
CA PHE A 172 -12.50 12.87 -4.53
C PHE A 172 -12.73 12.22 -5.89
N ARG A 173 -11.87 12.54 -6.85
CA ARG A 173 -11.95 11.99 -8.20
C ARG A 173 -11.02 10.79 -8.32
N ILE A 174 -11.52 9.72 -8.93
CA ILE A 174 -10.79 8.48 -9.11
C ILE A 174 -10.59 8.19 -10.59
N LEU A 175 -9.35 7.93 -10.99
CA LEU A 175 -9.02 7.30 -12.27
C LEU A 175 -8.93 5.79 -12.10
N SER A 176 -9.28 5.06 -13.15
CA SER A 176 -9.16 3.61 -13.20
C SER A 176 -8.50 3.16 -14.51
N THR A 177 -7.61 2.19 -14.39
CA THR A 177 -7.05 1.43 -15.52
C THR A 177 -7.42 -0.06 -15.41
N GLY A 178 -7.61 -0.71 -16.54
CA GLY A 178 -7.82 -2.16 -16.66
C GLY A 178 -6.78 -2.86 -17.53
N ASP A 179 -5.80 -2.11 -18.04
CA ASP A 179 -4.82 -2.55 -19.03
C ASP A 179 -3.35 -2.33 -18.62
N GLY A 180 -3.13 -2.17 -17.30
CA GLY A 180 -1.81 -2.00 -16.72
C GLY A 180 -1.28 -0.57 -16.87
N GLY A 181 -2.16 0.42 -16.88
CA GLY A 181 -1.81 1.83 -16.98
C GLY A 181 -1.54 2.30 -18.40
N ARG A 182 -1.96 1.56 -19.45
CA ARG A 182 -1.87 2.02 -20.85
C ARG A 182 -2.91 3.09 -21.14
N SER A 183 -4.07 2.97 -20.52
CA SER A 183 -5.14 3.97 -20.60
C SER A 183 -5.82 4.15 -19.25
N TRP A 184 -6.38 5.33 -19.04
CA TRP A 184 -7.04 5.69 -17.79
C TRP A 184 -8.38 6.37 -18.10
N ARG A 185 -9.36 6.12 -17.23
CA ARG A 185 -10.67 6.77 -17.29
C ARG A 185 -11.12 7.25 -15.92
N VAL A 186 -11.80 8.37 -15.86
CA VAL A 186 -12.44 8.87 -14.64
C VAL A 186 -13.62 7.97 -14.31
N LEU A 187 -13.69 7.50 -13.06
CA LEU A 187 -14.87 6.79 -12.54
C LEU A 187 -15.99 7.77 -12.17
N PRO A 188 -17.26 7.34 -12.23
CA PRO A 188 -18.37 8.13 -11.72
C PRO A 188 -18.19 8.43 -10.23
N SER A 189 -18.42 9.68 -9.81
CA SER A 189 -18.25 10.11 -8.42
C SER A 189 -19.48 9.85 -7.53
N ALA A 190 -20.58 9.34 -8.07
CA ALA A 190 -21.82 9.12 -7.31
C ALA A 190 -21.65 8.19 -6.09
N GLY A 191 -20.75 7.20 -6.19
CA GLY A 191 -20.42 6.29 -5.09
C GLY A 191 -19.40 6.83 -4.07
N MET A 192 -18.88 8.04 -4.28
CA MET A 192 -17.91 8.69 -3.40
C MET A 192 -18.65 9.57 -2.37
N PRO A 193 -18.37 9.44 -1.04
CA PRO A 193 -18.93 10.35 -0.04
C PRO A 193 -18.52 11.79 -0.33
N PRO A 194 -19.31 12.78 0.12
CA PRO A 194 -18.89 14.18 0.06
C PRO A 194 -17.59 14.39 0.84
N ALA A 195 -16.69 15.18 0.27
CA ALA A 195 -15.53 15.67 0.97
C ALA A 195 -15.95 16.66 2.06
N LEU A 196 -15.18 16.72 3.14
CA LEU A 196 -15.30 17.77 4.14
C LEU A 196 -14.68 19.06 3.58
N ASP A 197 -15.08 20.18 4.15
CA ASP A 197 -14.47 21.48 3.81
C ASP A 197 -12.97 21.48 4.10
N GLY A 198 -12.16 21.81 3.10
CA GLY A 198 -10.70 21.76 3.15
C GLY A 198 -10.07 20.37 3.14
N GLU A 199 -10.84 19.30 2.90
CA GLU A 199 -10.30 17.94 2.84
C GLU A 199 -9.53 17.69 1.55
N ALA A 200 -8.31 17.13 1.69
CA ALA A 200 -7.41 16.84 0.59
C ALA A 200 -6.63 15.52 0.81
N GLY A 201 -6.05 15.00 -0.25
CA GLY A 201 -5.00 13.98 -0.19
C GLY A 201 -3.63 14.61 0.09
N PHE A 202 -2.63 13.75 0.31
CA PHE A 202 -1.26 14.23 0.51
C PHE A 202 -0.27 13.42 -0.34
N ALA A 203 0.26 14.04 -1.36
CA ALA A 203 1.29 13.46 -2.24
C ALA A 203 2.68 13.41 -1.54
N ALA A 204 2.75 12.75 -0.39
CA ALA A 204 3.94 12.75 0.47
C ALA A 204 4.88 11.57 0.22
N SER A 205 4.35 10.40 -0.17
CA SER A 205 5.12 9.17 -0.33
C SER A 205 4.52 8.18 -1.34
N GLY A 206 3.48 8.55 -2.09
CA GLY A 206 2.68 7.63 -2.91
C GLY A 206 1.69 6.77 -2.11
N GLN A 207 1.76 6.78 -0.78
CA GLN A 207 0.98 5.88 0.08
C GLN A 207 -0.33 6.48 0.62
N CYS A 208 -0.83 7.54 0.01
CA CYS A 208 -2.15 8.06 0.32
C CYS A 208 -3.27 7.22 -0.30
N LEU A 209 -2.95 6.35 -1.26
CA LEU A 209 -3.85 5.39 -1.87
C LEU A 209 -3.19 4.02 -1.88
N VAL A 210 -3.78 3.02 -1.19
CA VAL A 210 -3.17 1.69 -1.07
C VAL A 210 -4.20 0.58 -1.24
N THR A 211 -3.74 -0.57 -1.74
CA THR A 211 -4.59 -1.74 -1.95
C THR A 211 -4.19 -2.92 -1.07
N ALA A 212 -5.16 -3.78 -0.73
CA ALA A 212 -4.90 -5.11 -0.19
C ALA A 212 -5.94 -6.11 -0.71
N GLY A 213 -5.45 -7.17 -1.36
CA GLY A 213 -6.31 -8.13 -2.04
C GLY A 213 -6.85 -7.61 -3.38
N PRO A 214 -7.81 -8.31 -4.00
CA PRO A 214 -8.17 -8.07 -5.41
C PRO A 214 -9.13 -6.92 -5.65
N LYS A 215 -9.71 -6.31 -4.59
CA LYS A 215 -10.78 -5.31 -4.73
C LYS A 215 -10.74 -4.18 -3.73
N ASP A 216 -10.05 -4.36 -2.59
CA ASP A 216 -10.06 -3.39 -1.50
C ASP A 216 -9.00 -2.33 -1.71
N VAL A 217 -9.38 -1.08 -1.52
CA VAL A 217 -8.51 0.09 -1.63
C VAL A 217 -8.89 1.11 -0.57
N TRP A 218 -7.89 1.76 0.00
CA TRP A 218 -8.05 2.81 1.01
C TRP A 218 -7.38 4.10 0.56
N LEU A 219 -8.02 5.22 0.88
CA LEU A 219 -7.58 6.57 0.58
C LEU A 219 -7.45 7.35 1.89
N ALA A 220 -6.28 7.94 2.13
CA ALA A 220 -5.98 8.77 3.29
C ALA A 220 -6.25 10.24 3.01
N THR A 221 -6.82 10.95 3.99
CA THR A 221 -7.12 12.37 3.87
C THR A 221 -6.68 13.18 5.08
N GLY A 222 -6.63 14.48 4.91
CA GLY A 222 -6.40 15.46 5.96
C GLY A 222 -6.82 16.85 5.52
N GLY A 223 -6.26 17.88 6.17
CA GLY A 223 -6.56 19.29 5.89
C GLY A 223 -7.87 19.80 6.52
N ALA A 224 -8.86 18.95 6.68
CA ALA A 224 -10.18 19.28 7.21
C ALA A 224 -10.26 19.21 8.74
N ALA A 225 -11.44 19.47 9.29
CA ALA A 225 -11.72 19.36 10.73
C ALA A 225 -11.47 17.95 11.29
N ARG A 226 -11.49 16.92 10.44
CA ARG A 226 -11.21 15.51 10.79
C ARG A 226 -10.33 14.88 9.72
N ALA A 227 -9.38 14.04 10.12
CA ALA A 227 -8.62 13.18 9.23
C ALA A 227 -9.40 11.88 9.03
N ARG A 228 -9.68 11.52 7.79
CA ARG A 228 -10.47 10.33 7.46
C ARG A 228 -9.65 9.32 6.66
N VAL A 229 -10.12 8.09 6.67
CA VAL A 229 -9.74 7.07 5.68
C VAL A 229 -11.01 6.63 4.96
N LEU A 230 -11.00 6.72 3.65
CA LEU A 230 -12.06 6.21 2.81
C LEU A 230 -11.71 4.80 2.34
N HIS A 231 -12.68 3.88 2.34
CA HIS A 231 -12.51 2.49 1.91
C HIS A 231 -13.51 2.13 0.81
N SER A 232 -13.02 1.47 -0.21
CA SER A 232 -13.80 0.81 -1.25
C SER A 232 -13.49 -0.68 -1.29
N ALA A 233 -14.53 -1.52 -1.37
CA ALA A 233 -14.41 -2.98 -1.50
C ALA A 233 -14.72 -3.48 -2.92
N ASP A 234 -14.89 -2.56 -3.88
CA ASP A 234 -15.32 -2.83 -5.26
C ASP A 234 -14.47 -2.13 -6.33
N ARG A 235 -13.19 -1.92 -6.02
CA ARG A 235 -12.20 -1.26 -6.89
C ARG A 235 -12.53 0.20 -7.19
N GLY A 236 -12.98 0.94 -6.18
CA GLY A 236 -13.17 2.39 -6.28
C GLY A 236 -14.51 2.82 -6.86
N LEU A 237 -15.49 1.92 -7.00
CA LEU A 237 -16.83 2.28 -7.49
C LEU A 237 -17.69 2.89 -6.39
N THR A 238 -17.63 2.31 -5.18
CA THR A 238 -18.33 2.84 -4.00
C THR A 238 -17.38 2.95 -2.82
N TRP A 239 -17.59 3.97 -1.99
CA TRP A 239 -16.69 4.29 -0.88
C TRP A 239 -17.46 4.56 0.41
N THR A 240 -16.85 4.21 1.52
CA THR A 240 -17.30 4.61 2.87
C THR A 240 -16.16 5.38 3.54
N ALA A 241 -16.48 6.33 4.39
CA ALA A 241 -15.51 7.13 5.12
C ALA A 241 -15.55 6.81 6.62
N ALA A 242 -14.39 6.71 7.26
CA ALA A 242 -14.24 6.55 8.70
C ALA A 242 -13.29 7.60 9.24
N ASP A 243 -13.65 8.21 10.37
CA ASP A 243 -12.79 9.16 11.08
C ASP A 243 -11.62 8.43 11.73
N THR A 244 -10.48 9.10 11.80
CA THR A 244 -9.28 8.60 12.49
C THR A 244 -8.93 9.47 13.69
N PRO A 245 -8.23 8.93 14.71
CA PRO A 245 -7.73 9.72 15.82
C PRO A 245 -6.44 10.51 15.49
N VAL A 246 -5.96 10.45 14.25
CA VAL A 246 -4.78 11.21 13.81
C VAL A 246 -5.10 12.71 13.85
N PRO A 247 -4.16 13.59 14.26
CA PRO A 247 -4.39 15.03 14.33
C PRO A 247 -4.93 15.63 13.04
N ALA A 248 -5.91 16.53 13.17
CA ALA A 248 -6.61 17.21 12.08
C ALA A 248 -6.94 18.66 12.47
N GLY A 249 -7.79 19.34 11.70
CA GLY A 249 -8.24 20.71 11.98
C GLY A 249 -7.29 21.80 11.50
N ASP A 250 -6.36 21.46 10.60
CA ASP A 250 -5.39 22.37 10.03
C ASP A 250 -4.91 21.79 8.68
N PRO A 251 -4.71 22.60 7.62
CA PRO A 251 -4.26 22.12 6.32
C PRO A 251 -2.94 21.33 6.34
N ALA A 252 -2.11 21.48 7.37
CA ALA A 252 -0.86 20.75 7.52
C ALA A 252 -1.01 19.40 8.25
N LYS A 253 -2.22 19.02 8.69
CA LYS A 253 -2.47 17.87 9.54
C LYS A 253 -3.36 16.83 8.87
N GLY A 254 -3.07 15.56 9.12
CA GLY A 254 -3.89 14.47 8.63
C GLY A 254 -3.18 13.12 8.59
N VAL A 255 -3.81 12.18 7.89
CA VAL A 255 -3.19 10.91 7.52
C VAL A 255 -2.43 11.10 6.22
N PHE A 256 -1.14 10.79 6.23
CA PHE A 256 -0.25 10.96 5.07
C PHE A 256 0.08 9.65 4.38
N ALA A 257 0.11 8.55 5.13
CA ALA A 257 0.35 7.24 4.57
C ALA A 257 -0.49 6.17 5.25
N LEU A 258 -0.89 5.21 4.44
CA LEU A 258 -1.55 3.97 4.84
C LEU A 258 -0.65 2.78 4.51
N ALA A 259 -0.77 1.73 5.32
CA ALA A 259 -0.21 0.43 5.00
C ALA A 259 -1.16 -0.67 5.47
N PHE A 260 -1.62 -1.51 4.56
CA PHE A 260 -2.46 -2.67 4.87
C PHE A 260 -1.69 -3.96 4.61
N ARG A 261 -1.58 -4.85 5.60
CA ARG A 261 -0.95 -6.17 5.41
C ARG A 261 -1.94 -7.21 4.89
N ASP A 262 -3.21 -6.98 5.14
CA ASP A 262 -4.35 -7.78 4.66
C ASP A 262 -5.62 -6.89 4.64
N ARG A 263 -6.75 -7.46 4.22
CA ARG A 263 -8.02 -6.71 4.10
C ARG A 263 -8.61 -6.21 5.40
N ALA A 264 -8.14 -6.69 6.55
CA ALA A 264 -8.65 -6.31 7.87
C ALA A 264 -7.70 -5.41 8.65
N HIS A 265 -6.38 -5.63 8.51
CA HIS A 265 -5.40 -5.01 9.39
C HIS A 265 -4.57 -3.95 8.67
N GLY A 266 -4.68 -2.72 9.13
CA GLY A 266 -3.99 -1.58 8.56
C GLY A 266 -3.42 -0.62 9.59
N LEU A 267 -2.50 0.21 9.10
CA LEU A 267 -1.88 1.32 9.79
C LEU A 267 -2.21 2.61 9.06
N ALA A 268 -2.43 3.68 9.81
CA ALA A 268 -2.47 5.05 9.33
C ALA A 268 -1.40 5.84 10.08
N VAL A 269 -0.52 6.52 9.37
CA VAL A 269 0.49 7.41 9.95
C VAL A 269 0.37 8.80 9.34
N GLY A 270 0.77 9.82 10.10
CA GLY A 270 0.68 11.18 9.66
C GLY A 270 1.14 12.17 10.72
N GLY A 271 0.32 13.17 11.03
CA GLY A 271 0.61 14.21 12.00
C GLY A 271 0.61 15.60 11.39
N ASP A 272 1.43 16.49 11.88
CA ASP A 272 1.69 17.84 11.38
C ASP A 272 3.03 17.85 10.64
N TYR A 273 3.02 18.12 9.32
CA TYR A 273 4.24 18.06 8.52
C TYR A 273 5.16 19.26 8.68
N ARG A 274 4.73 20.30 9.39
CA ARG A 274 5.58 21.48 9.63
C ARG A 274 6.77 21.12 10.51
N PRO A 275 7.94 21.69 10.27
CA PRO A 275 9.12 21.47 11.10
C PRO A 275 8.84 21.74 12.58
N ASP A 276 9.49 20.99 13.44
CA ASP A 276 9.49 21.19 14.91
C ASP A 276 8.13 21.06 15.61
N GLN A 277 7.11 20.57 14.89
CA GLN A 277 5.81 20.30 15.50
C GLN A 277 5.77 18.90 16.11
N SER A 278 5.38 18.86 17.36
CA SER A 278 5.02 17.60 18.02
C SER A 278 3.77 17.02 17.38
N SER A 279 3.78 15.73 17.11
CA SER A 279 2.65 15.03 16.50
C SER A 279 2.16 13.88 17.41
N PRO A 280 1.64 14.21 18.60
CA PRO A 280 1.04 13.17 19.45
C PRO A 280 -0.11 12.51 18.69
N ARG A 281 -0.23 11.20 18.82
CA ARG A 281 -1.22 10.39 18.05
C ARG A 281 -0.98 10.37 16.54
N ALA A 282 0.26 10.53 16.09
CA ALA A 282 0.65 10.45 14.67
C ALA A 282 0.40 9.08 14.02
N ALA A 283 -0.12 8.09 14.75
CA ALA A 283 -0.43 6.77 14.24
C ALA A 283 -1.73 6.20 14.80
N ALA A 284 -2.44 5.47 13.95
CA ALA A 284 -3.64 4.72 14.29
C ALA A 284 -3.62 3.33 13.63
N VAL A 285 -4.41 2.42 14.19
CA VAL A 285 -4.52 1.03 13.72
C VAL A 285 -5.98 0.66 13.50
N THR A 286 -6.22 -0.20 12.52
CA THR A 286 -7.49 -0.87 12.28
C THR A 286 -7.31 -2.40 12.30
N ALA A 287 -8.36 -3.12 12.70
CA ALA A 287 -8.44 -4.58 12.64
C ALA A 287 -9.74 -5.05 11.93
N ASP A 288 -10.47 -4.13 11.34
CA ASP A 288 -11.77 -4.36 10.70
C ASP A 288 -11.88 -3.77 9.28
N GLY A 289 -10.72 -3.56 8.63
CA GLY A 289 -10.66 -3.04 7.27
C GLY A 289 -10.86 -1.54 7.16
N GLY A 290 -10.58 -0.80 8.23
CA GLY A 290 -10.70 0.66 8.24
C GLY A 290 -12.11 1.16 8.58
N ARG A 291 -13.02 0.29 9.05
CA ARG A 291 -14.32 0.72 9.56
C ARG A 291 -14.18 1.49 10.86
N THR A 292 -13.23 1.07 11.69
CA THR A 292 -12.86 1.78 12.92
C THR A 292 -11.36 1.90 13.05
N TRP A 293 -10.91 3.01 13.65
CA TRP A 293 -9.52 3.31 13.88
C TRP A 293 -9.25 3.60 15.35
N ARG A 294 -8.20 3.02 15.90
CA ARG A 294 -7.78 3.24 17.30
C ARG A 294 -6.40 3.89 17.32
N PRO A 295 -6.17 4.87 18.21
CA PRO A 295 -4.84 5.47 18.34
C PRO A 295 -3.81 4.42 18.77
N ALA A 296 -2.58 4.55 18.30
CA ALA A 296 -1.47 3.82 18.87
C ALA A 296 -1.30 4.20 20.35
N ALA A 297 -1.01 3.22 21.20
CA ALA A 297 -0.77 3.46 22.63
C ALA A 297 0.53 4.26 22.87
N THR A 298 1.52 4.06 21.99
CA THR A 298 2.71 4.90 21.87
C THR A 298 2.91 5.16 20.40
N ALA A 299 2.56 6.35 19.93
CA ALA A 299 2.75 6.77 18.54
C ALA A 299 4.21 7.17 18.28
N PRO A 300 4.64 7.28 17.01
CA PRO A 300 5.83 8.05 16.65
C PRO A 300 5.79 9.45 17.28
N SER A 301 6.93 9.94 17.69
CA SER A 301 7.02 11.25 18.38
C SER A 301 6.81 12.45 17.45
N ALA A 302 6.93 12.24 16.15
CA ALA A 302 6.84 13.27 15.13
C ALA A 302 6.07 12.77 13.91
N TYR A 303 5.80 13.68 12.99
CA TYR A 303 5.21 13.40 11.69
C TYR A 303 5.91 12.26 10.93
N ARG A 304 5.10 11.35 10.35
CA ARG A 304 5.55 10.29 9.45
C ARG A 304 4.80 10.35 8.13
N SER A 305 5.58 10.30 7.05
CA SER A 305 5.09 10.44 5.68
C SER A 305 4.94 9.11 4.95
N GLY A 306 5.60 8.06 5.43
CA GLY A 306 5.57 6.73 4.80
C GLY A 306 5.49 5.61 5.81
N ALA A 307 4.84 4.49 5.45
CA ALA A 307 4.76 3.29 6.29
C ALA A 307 4.76 2.01 5.46
N ALA A 308 5.39 0.95 5.96
CA ALA A 308 5.39 -0.35 5.31
C ALA A 308 5.39 -1.48 6.34
N TRP A 309 4.55 -2.51 6.12
CA TRP A 309 4.69 -3.77 6.82
C TRP A 309 5.92 -4.53 6.34
N LEU A 310 6.64 -5.14 7.25
CA LEU A 310 7.62 -6.15 6.84
C LEU A 310 6.86 -7.33 6.23
N PRO A 311 7.23 -7.79 5.03
CA PRO A 311 6.60 -8.93 4.39
C PRO A 311 6.58 -10.17 5.30
N HIS A 312 5.50 -10.93 5.26
CA HIS A 312 5.25 -12.11 6.08
C HIS A 312 5.16 -11.85 7.60
N SER A 313 5.31 -10.59 8.07
CA SER A 313 5.09 -10.24 9.47
C SER A 313 3.65 -9.83 9.73
N ARG A 314 3.09 -10.32 10.82
CA ARG A 314 1.79 -9.87 11.32
C ARG A 314 1.89 -8.72 12.33
N THR A 315 3.10 -8.43 12.80
CA THR A 315 3.30 -7.51 13.93
C THR A 315 4.31 -6.41 13.66
N THR A 316 5.20 -6.60 12.67
CA THR A 316 6.31 -5.67 12.44
C THR A 316 6.05 -4.78 11.24
N ALA A 317 6.19 -3.47 11.46
CA ALA A 317 6.12 -2.45 10.42
C ALA A 317 7.11 -1.32 10.70
N LEU A 318 7.44 -0.57 9.66
CA LEU A 318 8.27 0.63 9.68
C LEU A 318 7.40 1.85 9.39
N ALA A 319 7.76 2.98 10.00
CA ALA A 319 7.26 4.31 9.61
C ALA A 319 8.45 5.25 9.46
N VAL A 320 8.46 6.04 8.39
CA VAL A 320 9.53 6.99 8.10
C VAL A 320 8.98 8.41 7.96
N GLY A 321 9.84 9.37 8.22
CA GLY A 321 9.56 10.79 8.03
C GLY A 321 10.84 11.61 8.07
N PRO A 322 10.74 12.95 7.95
CA PRO A 322 11.91 13.84 7.91
C PRO A 322 12.82 13.75 9.14
N THR A 323 12.28 13.34 10.28
CA THR A 323 13.00 13.30 11.55
C THR A 323 13.41 11.89 12.00
N GLY A 324 13.17 10.87 11.16
CA GLY A 324 13.65 9.53 11.48
C GLY A 324 12.74 8.38 11.07
N THR A 325 13.11 7.21 11.56
CA THR A 325 12.41 5.94 11.35
C THR A 325 11.96 5.37 12.67
N ASP A 326 10.71 4.94 12.73
CA ASP A 326 10.16 4.17 13.83
C ASP A 326 9.82 2.75 13.40
N VAL A 327 9.87 1.83 14.36
CA VAL A 327 9.44 0.45 14.19
C VAL A 327 8.39 0.08 15.23
N THR A 328 7.41 -0.66 14.80
CA THR A 328 6.52 -1.42 15.67
C THR A 328 6.79 -2.91 15.54
N THR A 329 6.60 -3.65 16.64
CA THR A 329 6.66 -5.12 16.65
C THR A 329 5.41 -5.76 17.27
N ASP A 330 4.39 -4.94 17.51
CA ASP A 330 3.12 -5.36 18.12
C ASP A 330 1.88 -4.96 17.31
N GLY A 331 2.07 -4.79 16.00
CA GLY A 331 0.97 -4.50 15.09
C GLY A 331 0.56 -3.04 15.04
N GLY A 332 1.48 -2.13 15.32
CA GLY A 332 1.23 -0.68 15.27
C GLY A 332 0.72 -0.08 16.59
N ARG A 333 0.64 -0.88 17.64
CA ARG A 333 0.17 -0.39 18.94
C ARG A 333 1.19 0.47 19.65
N ARG A 334 2.47 0.10 19.57
CA ARG A 334 3.59 0.87 20.12
C ARG A 334 4.68 1.01 19.10
N TRP A 335 5.23 2.21 19.04
CA TRP A 335 6.32 2.56 18.13
C TRP A 335 7.54 2.99 18.93
N ARG A 336 8.72 2.67 18.43
CA ARG A 336 10.01 3.15 18.95
C ARG A 336 10.88 3.63 17.82
N THR A 337 11.61 4.71 18.03
CA THR A 337 12.58 5.24 17.09
C THR A 337 13.78 4.33 16.97
N VAL A 338 14.22 4.06 15.73
CA VAL A 338 15.36 3.20 15.42
C VAL A 338 16.40 3.88 14.53
N GLY A 339 16.15 5.11 14.10
CA GLY A 339 17.09 5.89 13.30
C GLY A 339 16.60 7.32 13.13
N THR A 340 17.54 8.24 12.87
CA THR A 340 17.31 9.68 12.69
C THR A 340 17.43 10.14 11.25
N GLY A 341 17.69 9.23 10.29
CA GLY A 341 17.77 9.55 8.86
C GLY A 341 16.45 10.12 8.33
N SER A 342 16.55 11.19 7.54
CA SER A 342 15.39 11.82 6.89
C SER A 342 14.97 11.04 5.65
N TYR A 343 13.79 10.42 5.68
CA TYR A 343 13.18 9.73 4.54
C TYR A 343 11.73 10.17 4.38
N ASP A 344 11.25 10.26 3.14
CA ASP A 344 9.85 10.58 2.85
C ASP A 344 9.00 9.32 2.62
N THR A 345 9.61 8.26 2.08
CA THR A 345 8.92 7.04 1.68
C THR A 345 9.69 5.78 2.05
N VAL A 346 8.96 4.68 2.28
CA VAL A 346 9.49 3.35 2.58
C VAL A 346 8.66 2.29 1.87
N ALA A 347 9.32 1.32 1.26
CA ALA A 347 8.66 0.17 0.65
C ALA A 347 9.43 -1.11 0.95
N CYS A 348 8.70 -2.22 1.18
CA CYS A 348 9.30 -3.53 1.43
C CYS A 348 8.85 -4.53 0.38
N ALA A 349 9.79 -5.20 -0.26
CA ALA A 349 9.55 -6.22 -1.27
C ALA A 349 9.30 -7.60 -0.65
N PRO A 350 8.62 -8.52 -1.37
CA PRO A 350 8.30 -9.85 -0.85
C PRO A 350 9.50 -10.69 -0.35
N ASP A 351 10.71 -10.40 -0.84
CA ASP A 351 11.97 -11.04 -0.41
C ASP A 351 12.56 -10.48 0.89
N LEU A 352 11.78 -9.69 1.64
CA LEU A 352 12.13 -9.04 2.91
C LEU A 352 13.10 -7.86 2.77
N SER A 353 13.45 -7.45 1.56
CA SER A 353 14.23 -6.23 1.37
C SER A 353 13.36 -5.00 1.53
N CYS A 354 13.78 -4.06 2.37
CA CYS A 354 13.11 -2.78 2.53
C CYS A 354 14.02 -1.65 2.06
N TRP A 355 13.45 -0.70 1.37
CA TRP A 355 14.09 0.49 0.85
C TRP A 355 13.43 1.72 1.44
N ALA A 356 14.19 2.78 1.61
CA ALA A 356 13.69 4.11 1.97
C ALA A 356 14.32 5.17 1.07
N ALA A 357 13.58 6.24 0.80
CA ALA A 357 14.09 7.36 0.01
C ALA A 357 13.54 8.69 0.51
N GLY A 358 14.24 9.78 0.22
CA GLY A 358 13.87 11.09 0.75
C GLY A 358 14.56 12.25 0.05
N GLU A 359 14.78 13.31 0.80
CA GLU A 359 15.39 14.54 0.31
C GLU A 359 16.89 14.39 0.03
N LYS A 360 17.44 15.33 -0.74
CA LYS A 360 18.88 15.40 -1.06
C LYS A 360 19.41 14.12 -1.72
N GLY A 361 18.60 13.47 -2.55
CA GLY A 361 18.98 12.24 -3.24
C GLY A 361 19.12 11.03 -2.33
N ARG A 362 18.73 11.13 -1.06
CA ARG A 362 18.92 10.07 -0.08
C ARG A 362 18.12 8.84 -0.44
N VAL A 363 18.81 7.71 -0.46
CA VAL A 363 18.26 6.38 -0.64
C VAL A 363 18.97 5.44 0.32
N ALA A 364 18.25 4.50 0.90
CA ALA A 364 18.85 3.48 1.77
C ALA A 364 18.13 2.15 1.62
N ARG A 365 18.87 1.08 1.90
CA ARG A 365 18.31 -0.27 2.04
C ARG A 365 18.49 -0.74 3.48
N LEU A 366 17.48 -1.38 4.03
CA LEU A 366 17.55 -1.95 5.37
C LEU A 366 18.46 -3.18 5.34
N GLU A 367 19.54 -3.15 6.11
CA GLU A 367 20.48 -4.25 6.28
C GLU A 367 20.44 -4.75 7.73
N ARG A 368 20.76 -6.05 7.91
CA ARG A 368 20.74 -6.74 9.22
C ARG A 368 22.14 -7.06 9.67
#